data_862a24540ef8e7fb8d47a7a276c440f1
#
_entry.id   862a24540ef8e7fb8d47a7a276c440f1
#
_cell.length_a   1.000
_cell.length_b   1.000
_cell.length_c   1.000
_cell.angle_alpha   90.00
_cell.angle_beta   90.00
_cell.angle_gamma   90.00
#
_symmetry.space_group_name_H-M   'P 1'
#
loop_
_entity.id
_entity.type
_entity.pdbx_description
1 polymer ?
#
loop_
_entity_poly.entity_id
_entity_poly.type
_entity_poly.pdbx_seq_one_letter_code
_entity_poly.pdbx_strand_id
1 'polypeptide(L)'
;MIEKVENNIISLPQMLNKRDGSTVTFDASRIEKALEKAGQATHEFDSLEAQLLTRQVVKVLSHRFGHTQIPDIEAIQDIVEQVLISANHFETARAYIVYREQHHRLREDKRTLVDVSTSINEYLDQSDWRVKANANQGYSLGGLILNTSGKMIANYWLSHVYPPEIGEAHRTADLHIHDLDMLAGYCARCHTNPAFPK
;
A
#
# COMPACT_ATOMS: atom_id res chain seq x y z
N MET A 1 14.21 8.38 -51.98
CA MET A 1 14.64 8.29 -50.58
C MET A 1 13.35 8.16 -49.77
N ILE A 2 12.95 6.93 -49.48
CA ILE A 2 11.68 6.63 -48.80
C ILE A 2 12.05 6.52 -47.32
N GLU A 3 11.63 7.51 -46.52
CA GLU A 3 11.74 7.47 -45.04
C GLU A 3 10.96 6.25 -44.51
N LYS A 4 11.68 5.32 -43.92
CA LYS A 4 11.10 4.27 -43.08
C LYS A 4 10.50 4.94 -41.84
N VAL A 5 9.18 5.09 -41.84
CA VAL A 5 8.44 5.31 -40.58
C VAL A 5 8.62 4.02 -39.79
N GLU A 6 9.51 4.03 -38.81
CA GLU A 6 9.59 2.97 -37.80
C GLU A 6 8.27 2.97 -37.05
N ASN A 7 7.47 1.95 -37.29
CA ASN A 7 6.32 1.61 -36.43
C ASN A 7 6.88 1.31 -35.04
N ASN A 8 6.90 2.33 -34.20
CA ASN A 8 7.20 2.19 -32.77
C ASN A 8 6.04 1.39 -32.18
N ILE A 9 6.20 0.06 -32.17
CA ILE A 9 5.25 -0.84 -31.51
C ILE A 9 5.31 -0.49 -30.02
N ILE A 10 4.30 0.23 -29.56
CA ILE A 10 4.14 0.57 -28.15
C ILE A 10 3.95 -0.74 -27.39
N SER A 11 5.02 -1.21 -26.78
CA SER A 11 5.00 -2.45 -26.02
C SER A 11 4.46 -2.18 -24.62
N LEU A 12 3.23 -2.58 -24.39
CA LEU A 12 2.58 -2.48 -23.09
C LEU A 12 3.13 -3.50 -22.11
N PRO A 13 3.27 -3.14 -20.82
CA PRO A 13 3.49 -4.15 -19.80
C PRO A 13 2.30 -5.11 -19.78
N GLN A 14 2.56 -6.40 -19.86
CA GLN A 14 1.50 -7.42 -19.88
C GLN A 14 0.92 -7.68 -18.50
N MET A 15 1.72 -7.45 -17.46
CA MET A 15 1.42 -7.77 -16.08
C MET A 15 1.64 -6.55 -15.19
N LEU A 16 1.00 -6.53 -14.03
CA LEU A 16 1.24 -5.56 -12.97
C LEU A 16 1.28 -6.25 -11.60
N ASN A 17 2.05 -5.71 -10.68
CA ASN A 17 2.10 -6.17 -9.30
C ASN A 17 1.08 -5.40 -8.46
N LYS A 18 0.22 -6.14 -7.77
CA LYS A 18 -0.67 -5.56 -6.78
C LYS A 18 0.06 -5.33 -5.45
N ARG A 19 -0.58 -4.54 -4.57
CA ARG A 19 -0.09 -4.24 -3.22
C ARG A 19 0.03 -5.48 -2.30
N ASP A 20 -0.72 -6.54 -2.60
CA ASP A 20 -0.67 -7.82 -1.89
C ASP A 20 0.44 -8.75 -2.40
N GLY A 21 1.29 -8.26 -3.32
CA GLY A 21 2.34 -9.04 -3.97
C GLY A 21 1.85 -9.94 -5.11
N SER A 22 0.55 -10.04 -5.35
CA SER A 22 0.02 -10.84 -6.46
C SER A 22 0.21 -10.12 -7.79
N THR A 23 0.55 -10.87 -8.83
CA THR A 23 0.70 -10.36 -10.19
C THR A 23 -0.56 -10.63 -11.00
N VAL A 24 -1.05 -9.63 -11.71
CA VAL A 24 -2.26 -9.73 -12.54
C VAL A 24 -2.02 -9.12 -13.91
N THR A 25 -2.87 -9.47 -14.87
CA THR A 25 -2.83 -8.90 -16.21
C THR A 25 -3.10 -7.39 -16.18
N PHE A 26 -2.28 -6.62 -16.90
CA PHE A 26 -2.48 -5.18 -17.03
C PHE A 26 -3.72 -4.89 -17.88
N ASP A 27 -4.57 -3.98 -17.40
CA ASP A 27 -5.81 -3.59 -18.06
C ASP A 27 -5.93 -2.06 -18.06
N ALA A 28 -5.67 -1.46 -19.21
CA ALA A 28 -5.73 -0.01 -19.41
C ALA A 28 -7.15 0.56 -19.22
N SER A 29 -8.21 -0.25 -19.40
CA SER A 29 -9.59 0.21 -19.21
C SER A 29 -9.87 0.63 -17.77
N ARG A 30 -9.12 0.09 -16.80
CA ARG A 30 -9.23 0.50 -15.40
C ARG A 30 -8.72 1.92 -15.17
N ILE A 31 -7.66 2.30 -15.88
CA ILE A 31 -7.11 3.67 -15.84
C ILE A 31 -8.12 4.63 -16.46
N GLU A 32 -8.66 4.29 -17.64
CA GLU A 32 -9.67 5.08 -18.34
C GLU A 32 -10.89 5.35 -17.46
N LYS A 33 -11.47 4.31 -16.86
CA LYS A 33 -12.60 4.45 -15.95
C LYS A 33 -12.29 5.28 -14.69
N ALA A 34 -11.07 5.20 -14.18
CA ALA A 34 -10.66 5.99 -13.04
C ALA A 34 -10.53 7.48 -13.40
N LEU A 35 -9.91 7.77 -14.56
CA LEU A 35 -9.78 9.12 -15.09
C LEU A 35 -11.14 9.74 -15.43
N GLU A 36 -12.01 8.98 -16.11
CA GLU A 36 -13.36 9.43 -16.44
C GLU A 36 -14.15 9.82 -15.18
N LYS A 37 -14.15 8.98 -14.17
CA LYS A 37 -14.80 9.28 -12.88
C LYS A 37 -14.22 10.52 -12.21
N ALA A 38 -12.90 10.67 -12.25
CA ALA A 38 -12.24 11.82 -11.65
C ALA A 38 -12.56 13.11 -12.41
N GLY A 39 -12.49 13.10 -13.74
CA GLY A 39 -12.83 14.24 -14.58
C GLY A 39 -14.30 14.67 -14.46
N GLN A 40 -15.22 13.71 -14.39
CA GLN A 40 -16.64 13.97 -14.14
C GLN A 40 -16.88 14.61 -12.75
N ALA A 41 -16.19 14.11 -11.73
CA ALA A 41 -16.34 14.63 -10.36
C ALA A 41 -15.84 16.08 -10.21
N THR A 42 -14.84 16.47 -10.99
CA THR A 42 -14.24 17.82 -10.98
C THR A 42 -14.79 18.73 -12.07
N HIS A 43 -15.56 18.18 -13.01
CA HIS A 43 -16.08 18.88 -14.20
C HIS A 43 -15.01 19.48 -15.09
N GLU A 44 -13.76 18.97 -15.07
CA GLU A 44 -12.66 19.49 -15.89
C GLU A 44 -12.64 18.87 -17.30
N PHE A 45 -13.05 17.62 -17.45
CA PHE A 45 -13.04 16.95 -18.74
C PHE A 45 -14.07 15.82 -18.83
N ASP A 46 -14.34 15.41 -20.06
CA ASP A 46 -15.29 14.36 -20.43
C ASP A 46 -14.59 12.99 -20.69
N SER A 47 -15.36 12.01 -21.16
CA SER A 47 -14.87 10.67 -21.46
C SER A 47 -13.89 10.64 -22.63
N LEU A 48 -14.01 11.58 -23.58
CA LEU A 48 -13.09 11.64 -24.72
C LEU A 48 -11.70 12.05 -24.27
N GLU A 49 -11.60 13.07 -23.44
CA GLU A 49 -10.33 13.51 -22.87
C GLU A 49 -9.74 12.45 -21.93
N ALA A 50 -10.59 11.74 -21.16
CA ALA A 50 -10.14 10.61 -20.34
C ALA A 50 -9.46 9.51 -21.18
N GLN A 51 -9.95 9.23 -22.39
CA GLN A 51 -9.30 8.31 -23.32
C GLN A 51 -7.97 8.82 -23.82
N LEU A 52 -7.86 10.10 -24.14
CA LEU A 52 -6.60 10.72 -24.58
C LEU A 52 -5.55 10.67 -23.47
N LEU A 53 -5.92 11.03 -22.25
CA LEU A 53 -5.08 10.94 -21.07
C LEU A 53 -4.64 9.51 -20.79
N THR A 54 -5.54 8.53 -20.92
CA THR A 54 -5.21 7.11 -20.77
C THR A 54 -4.15 6.69 -21.78
N ARG A 55 -4.26 7.10 -23.05
CA ARG A 55 -3.23 6.82 -24.07
C ARG A 55 -1.87 7.43 -23.73
N GLN A 56 -1.87 8.62 -23.14
CA GLN A 56 -0.63 9.25 -22.66
C GLN A 56 -0.02 8.46 -21.49
N VAL A 57 -0.81 8.06 -20.51
CA VAL A 57 -0.36 7.22 -19.40
C VAL A 57 0.25 5.92 -19.93
N VAL A 58 -0.45 5.24 -20.82
CA VAL A 58 0.00 4.00 -21.45
C VAL A 58 1.33 4.19 -22.21
N LYS A 59 1.48 5.31 -22.91
CA LYS A 59 2.73 5.65 -23.62
C LYS A 59 3.89 5.85 -22.65
N VAL A 60 3.68 6.56 -21.55
CA VAL A 60 4.70 6.77 -20.51
C VAL A 60 5.06 5.45 -19.82
N LEU A 61 4.07 4.61 -19.48
CA LEU A 61 4.29 3.28 -18.91
C LEU A 61 5.14 2.40 -19.85
N SER A 62 4.79 2.38 -21.13
CA SER A 62 5.51 1.62 -22.15
C SER A 62 6.97 2.08 -22.29
N HIS A 63 7.21 3.38 -22.23
CA HIS A 63 8.55 3.94 -22.29
C HIS A 63 9.37 3.65 -21.04
N ARG A 64 8.75 3.70 -19.86
CA ARG A 64 9.44 3.57 -18.57
C ARG A 64 9.73 2.11 -18.18
N PHE A 65 8.80 1.20 -18.45
CA PHE A 65 8.88 -0.21 -18.02
C PHE A 65 9.17 -1.18 -19.16
N GLY A 66 8.80 -0.84 -20.41
CA GLY A 66 9.00 -1.71 -21.56
C GLY A 66 8.33 -3.08 -21.40
N HIS A 67 8.99 -4.12 -21.94
CA HIS A 67 8.52 -5.52 -21.81
C HIS A 67 9.13 -6.26 -20.62
N THR A 68 10.19 -5.72 -20.01
CA THR A 68 11.03 -6.45 -19.07
C THR A 68 10.72 -6.19 -17.61
N GLN A 69 10.07 -5.06 -17.31
CA GLN A 69 9.75 -4.67 -15.94
C GLN A 69 8.25 -4.70 -15.73
N ILE A 70 7.84 -5.31 -14.62
CA ILE A 70 6.44 -5.35 -14.20
C ILE A 70 6.21 -4.14 -13.28
N PRO A 71 5.39 -3.14 -13.69
CA PRO A 71 5.08 -2.01 -12.84
C PRO A 71 4.23 -2.44 -11.64
N ASP A 72 4.40 -1.76 -10.53
CA ASP A 72 3.48 -1.83 -9.42
C ASP A 72 2.33 -0.82 -9.57
N ILE A 73 1.28 -1.01 -8.80
CA ILE A 73 0.11 -0.11 -8.83
C ILE A 73 0.49 1.32 -8.45
N GLU A 74 1.42 1.52 -7.52
CA GLU A 74 1.84 2.85 -7.08
C GLU A 74 2.54 3.61 -8.22
N ALA A 75 3.46 2.96 -8.93
CA ALA A 75 4.13 3.57 -10.09
C ALA A 75 3.14 3.95 -11.20
N ILE A 76 2.09 3.14 -11.42
CA ILE A 76 1.03 3.49 -12.38
C ILE A 76 0.27 4.73 -11.92
N GLN A 77 -0.09 4.81 -10.64
CA GLN A 77 -0.80 5.95 -10.07
C GLN A 77 0.04 7.23 -10.12
N ASP A 78 1.34 7.14 -9.85
CA ASP A 78 2.26 8.27 -9.97
C ASP A 78 2.33 8.82 -11.41
N ILE A 79 2.31 7.94 -12.40
CA ILE A 79 2.28 8.33 -13.81
C ILE A 79 0.94 8.98 -14.17
N VAL A 80 -0.18 8.48 -13.65
CA VAL A 80 -1.50 9.11 -13.85
C VAL A 80 -1.49 10.54 -13.30
N GLU A 81 -0.96 10.76 -12.11
CA GLU A 81 -0.83 12.08 -11.51
C GLU A 81 0.04 13.01 -12.37
N GLN A 82 1.20 12.53 -12.83
CA GLN A 82 2.09 13.28 -13.71
C GLN A 82 1.43 13.68 -15.03
N VAL A 83 0.65 12.78 -15.63
CA VAL A 83 -0.07 13.05 -16.88
C VAL A 83 -1.17 14.09 -16.67
N LEU A 84 -1.95 13.99 -15.59
CA LEU A 84 -2.98 14.98 -15.25
C LEU A 84 -2.38 16.38 -15.06
N ILE A 85 -1.27 16.49 -14.34
CA ILE A 85 -0.56 17.74 -14.12
C ILE A 85 -0.01 18.28 -15.45
N SER A 86 0.59 17.43 -16.28
CA SER A 86 1.15 17.81 -17.59
C SER A 86 0.09 18.28 -18.57
N ALA A 87 -1.13 17.77 -18.45
CA ALA A 87 -2.28 18.17 -19.25
C ALA A 87 -3.03 19.39 -18.67
N ASN A 88 -2.53 20.00 -17.58
CA ASN A 88 -3.12 21.13 -16.87
C ASN A 88 -4.46 20.84 -16.18
N HIS A 89 -4.80 19.58 -15.93
CA HIS A 89 -5.99 19.20 -15.15
C HIS A 89 -5.68 19.18 -13.66
N PHE A 90 -5.44 20.37 -13.09
CA PHE A 90 -4.93 20.51 -11.71
C PHE A 90 -5.96 20.16 -10.65
N GLU A 91 -7.24 20.47 -10.86
CA GLU A 91 -8.30 20.14 -9.91
C GLU A 91 -8.52 18.63 -9.86
N THR A 92 -8.51 17.97 -11.03
CA THR A 92 -8.60 16.51 -11.10
C THR A 92 -7.38 15.83 -10.51
N ALA A 93 -6.17 16.34 -10.78
CA ALA A 93 -4.94 15.80 -10.17
C ALA A 93 -5.00 15.89 -8.65
N ARG A 94 -5.41 17.04 -8.10
CA ARG A 94 -5.58 17.24 -6.67
C ARG A 94 -6.62 16.29 -6.06
N ALA A 95 -7.79 16.18 -6.70
CA ALA A 95 -8.85 15.28 -6.25
C ALA A 95 -8.39 13.82 -6.28
N TYR A 96 -7.64 13.41 -7.31
CA TYR A 96 -7.08 12.08 -7.46
C TYR A 96 -6.09 11.74 -6.36
N ILE A 97 -5.16 12.65 -6.02
CA ILE A 97 -4.18 12.48 -4.94
C ILE A 97 -4.90 12.33 -3.58
N VAL A 98 -5.87 13.21 -3.29
CA VAL A 98 -6.64 13.14 -2.04
C VAL A 98 -7.43 11.83 -1.95
N TYR A 99 -8.07 11.41 -3.04
CA TYR A 99 -8.79 10.14 -3.10
C TYR A 99 -7.87 8.94 -2.86
N ARG A 100 -6.68 8.92 -3.49
CA ARG A 100 -5.65 7.89 -3.31
C ARG A 100 -5.24 7.78 -1.85
N GLU A 101 -4.95 8.92 -1.20
CA GLU A 101 -4.56 8.98 0.20
C GLU A 101 -5.68 8.50 1.14
N GLN A 102 -6.93 8.94 0.92
CA GLN A 102 -8.07 8.47 1.71
C GLN A 102 -8.27 6.95 1.59
N HIS A 103 -8.16 6.41 0.38
CA HIS A 103 -8.26 4.97 0.16
C HIS A 103 -7.07 4.20 0.73
N HIS A 104 -5.90 4.81 0.80
CA HIS A 104 -4.75 4.22 1.49
C HIS A 104 -5.06 4.07 2.98
N ARG A 105 -5.50 5.13 3.65
CA ARG A 105 -5.88 5.11 5.07
C ARG A 105 -7.01 4.11 5.36
N LEU A 106 -8.06 4.09 4.55
CA LEU A 106 -9.16 3.13 4.72
C LEU A 106 -8.70 1.66 4.60
N ARG A 107 -7.70 1.38 3.79
CA ARG A 107 -7.11 0.03 3.69
C ARG A 107 -6.32 -0.33 4.93
N GLU A 108 -5.53 0.60 5.46
CA GLU A 108 -4.79 0.41 6.71
C GLU A 108 -5.75 0.14 7.88
N ASP A 109 -6.82 0.93 7.99
CA ASP A 109 -7.85 0.73 9.00
C ASP A 109 -8.52 -0.66 8.88
N LYS A 110 -8.88 -1.08 7.65
CA LYS A 110 -9.43 -2.41 7.42
C LYS A 110 -8.46 -3.52 7.77
N ARG A 111 -7.18 -3.36 7.45
CA ARG A 111 -6.13 -4.32 7.79
C ARG A 111 -6.02 -4.48 9.30
N THR A 112 -6.05 -3.38 10.04
CA THR A 112 -6.06 -3.38 11.50
C THR A 112 -7.26 -4.16 12.07
N LEU A 113 -8.46 -3.95 11.55
CA LEU A 113 -9.67 -4.67 11.99
C LEU A 113 -9.60 -6.18 11.71
N VAL A 114 -9.08 -6.59 10.56
CA VAL A 114 -8.88 -8.01 10.22
C VAL A 114 -7.88 -8.64 11.18
N ASP A 115 -6.79 -7.95 11.49
CA ASP A 115 -5.76 -8.43 12.43
C ASP A 115 -6.32 -8.65 13.84
N VAL A 116 -7.26 -7.81 14.30
CA VAL A 116 -7.96 -7.98 15.58
C VAL A 116 -8.80 -9.26 15.58
N SER A 117 -9.60 -9.48 14.55
CA SER A 117 -10.44 -10.68 14.43
C SER A 117 -9.59 -11.95 14.39
N THR A 118 -8.51 -11.93 13.63
CA THR A 118 -7.54 -13.03 13.56
C THR A 118 -6.91 -13.28 14.92
N SER A 119 -6.52 -12.24 15.64
CA SER A 119 -5.90 -12.34 16.97
C SER A 119 -6.83 -12.94 18.01
N ILE A 120 -8.12 -12.59 17.95
CA ILE A 120 -9.13 -13.18 18.84
C ILE A 120 -9.31 -14.66 18.54
N ASN A 121 -9.44 -15.02 17.25
CA ASN A 121 -9.60 -16.41 16.85
C ASN A 121 -8.39 -17.26 17.21
N GLU A 122 -7.18 -16.78 16.96
CA GLU A 122 -5.93 -17.46 17.35
C GLU A 122 -5.85 -17.71 18.86
N TYR A 123 -6.30 -16.75 19.68
CA TYR A 123 -6.35 -16.92 21.12
C TYR A 123 -7.39 -17.96 21.51
N LEU A 124 -8.59 -17.90 20.93
CA LEU A 124 -9.66 -18.86 21.21
C LEU A 124 -9.31 -20.29 20.76
N ASP A 125 -8.67 -20.43 19.63
CA ASP A 125 -8.24 -21.73 19.07
C ASP A 125 -6.98 -22.29 19.76
N GLN A 126 -6.39 -21.53 20.71
CA GLN A 126 -5.13 -21.88 21.39
C GLN A 126 -3.97 -22.19 20.42
N SER A 127 -4.05 -21.72 19.19
CA SER A 127 -3.05 -21.97 18.16
C SER A 127 -1.78 -21.12 18.35
N ASP A 128 -1.89 -19.97 19.02
CA ASP A 128 -0.76 -19.09 19.31
C ASP A 128 0.09 -19.66 20.47
N TRP A 129 1.30 -20.12 20.14
CA TRP A 129 2.27 -20.65 21.12
C TRP A 129 2.66 -19.64 22.19
N ARG A 130 2.55 -18.33 21.91
CA ARG A 130 2.88 -17.24 22.85
C ARG A 130 1.94 -17.22 24.04
N VAL A 131 0.68 -17.63 23.84
CA VAL A 131 -0.30 -17.76 24.91
C VAL A 131 0.14 -18.83 25.94
N LYS A 132 0.81 -19.89 25.46
CA LYS A 132 1.35 -20.99 26.30
C LYS A 132 2.69 -20.63 26.94
N ALA A 133 3.49 -19.79 26.30
CA ALA A 133 4.81 -19.38 26.81
C ALA A 133 4.71 -18.43 28.01
N ASN A 134 3.61 -17.71 28.16
CA ASN A 134 3.37 -16.78 29.27
C ASN A 134 2.54 -17.50 30.36
N ALA A 135 3.23 -18.17 31.28
CA ALA A 135 2.61 -19.00 32.32
C ALA A 135 1.60 -18.24 33.21
N ASN A 136 1.65 -16.90 33.25
CA ASN A 136 0.74 -16.04 34.01
C ASN A 136 -0.52 -15.66 33.22
N GLN A 137 -0.60 -15.97 31.93
CA GLN A 137 -1.76 -15.69 31.09
C GLN A 137 -2.43 -17.03 30.71
N GLY A 138 -3.08 -17.65 31.68
CA GLY A 138 -3.94 -18.79 31.40
C GLY A 138 -5.13 -18.38 30.53
N TYR A 139 -5.80 -19.38 29.94
CA TYR A 139 -7.04 -19.19 29.16
C TYR A 139 -8.12 -18.60 30.07
N SER A 140 -8.22 -17.27 30.04
CA SER A 140 -9.11 -16.48 30.87
C SER A 140 -9.60 -15.25 30.13
N LEU A 141 -10.71 -14.67 30.56
CA LEU A 141 -11.21 -13.41 30.00
C LEU A 141 -10.15 -12.30 30.11
N GLY A 142 -9.44 -12.21 31.23
CA GLY A 142 -8.36 -11.25 31.41
C GLY A 142 -7.20 -11.46 30.42
N GLY A 143 -6.81 -12.72 30.19
CA GLY A 143 -5.80 -13.08 29.19
C GLY A 143 -6.22 -12.73 27.76
N LEU A 144 -7.48 -12.96 27.40
CA LEU A 144 -8.03 -12.56 26.10
C LEU A 144 -7.97 -11.04 25.92
N ILE A 145 -8.41 -10.28 26.91
CA ILE A 145 -8.41 -8.82 26.87
C ILE A 145 -6.97 -8.30 26.70
N LEU A 146 -6.03 -8.77 27.52
CA LEU A 146 -4.63 -8.35 27.46
C LEU A 146 -3.97 -8.72 26.12
N ASN A 147 -4.18 -9.93 25.64
CA ASN A 147 -3.62 -10.35 24.34
C ASN A 147 -4.18 -9.52 23.19
N THR A 148 -5.50 -9.36 23.12
CA THR A 148 -6.16 -8.60 22.06
C THR A 148 -5.78 -7.12 22.11
N SER A 149 -5.85 -6.50 23.29
CA SER A 149 -5.47 -5.09 23.45
C SER A 149 -3.99 -4.86 23.14
N GLY A 150 -3.10 -5.73 23.59
CA GLY A 150 -1.68 -5.66 23.31
C GLY A 150 -1.36 -5.72 21.81
N LYS A 151 -1.97 -6.66 21.08
CA LYS A 151 -1.81 -6.75 19.62
C LYS A 151 -2.35 -5.54 18.89
N MET A 152 -3.50 -4.98 19.31
CA MET A 152 -4.07 -3.77 18.72
C MET A 152 -3.15 -2.56 18.94
N ILE A 153 -2.66 -2.37 20.16
CA ILE A 153 -1.76 -1.29 20.51
C ILE A 153 -0.46 -1.41 19.73
N ALA A 154 0.15 -2.60 19.69
CA ALA A 154 1.37 -2.84 18.94
C ALA A 154 1.21 -2.51 17.45
N ASN A 155 0.10 -2.95 16.84
CA ASN A 155 -0.17 -2.65 15.43
C ASN A 155 -0.40 -1.15 15.18
N TYR A 156 -1.07 -0.45 16.09
CA TYR A 156 -1.23 1.00 16.03
C TYR A 156 0.12 1.72 16.05
N TRP A 157 1.03 1.34 16.96
CA TRP A 157 2.36 1.91 17.03
C TRP A 157 3.15 1.70 15.75
N LEU A 158 3.16 0.47 15.22
CA LEU A 158 3.91 0.11 14.02
C LEU A 158 3.36 0.74 12.73
N SER A 159 2.06 1.08 12.72
CA SER A 159 1.40 1.58 11.51
C SER A 159 1.23 3.10 11.49
N HIS A 160 1.14 3.76 12.67
CA HIS A 160 0.77 5.17 12.77
C HIS A 160 1.76 6.04 13.55
N VAL A 161 2.57 5.44 14.42
CA VAL A 161 3.47 6.21 15.30
C VAL A 161 4.91 6.13 14.83
N TYR A 162 5.38 4.92 14.50
CA TYR A 162 6.72 4.75 13.95
C TYR A 162 6.75 5.06 12.45
N PRO A 163 7.90 5.52 11.92
CA PRO A 163 8.11 5.58 10.48
C PRO A 163 7.86 4.22 9.81
N PRO A 164 7.33 4.20 8.57
CA PRO A 164 6.99 2.95 7.87
C PRO A 164 8.14 1.95 7.81
N GLU A 165 9.36 2.43 7.64
CA GLU A 165 10.58 1.61 7.55
C GLU A 165 10.85 0.86 8.86
N ILE A 166 10.61 1.50 10.00
CA ILE A 166 10.76 0.90 11.32
C ILE A 166 9.67 -0.13 11.57
N GLY A 167 8.42 0.21 11.20
CA GLY A 167 7.30 -0.72 11.30
C GLY A 167 7.51 -1.97 10.47
N GLU A 168 8.02 -1.83 9.25
CA GLU A 168 8.32 -2.94 8.36
C GLU A 168 9.48 -3.78 8.88
N ALA A 169 10.58 -3.16 9.30
CA ALA A 169 11.74 -3.85 9.87
C ALA A 169 11.36 -4.70 11.10
N HIS A 170 10.38 -4.25 11.90
CA HIS A 170 9.86 -5.05 13.01
C HIS A 170 9.04 -6.26 12.52
N ARG A 171 8.20 -6.08 11.47
CA ARG A 171 7.37 -7.15 10.91
C ARG A 171 8.20 -8.23 10.19
N THR A 172 9.30 -7.82 9.56
CA THR A 172 10.25 -8.73 8.88
C THR A 172 11.27 -9.36 9.82
N ALA A 173 11.23 -9.01 11.12
CA ALA A 173 12.14 -9.45 12.15
C ALA A 173 13.61 -8.94 11.97
N ASP A 174 13.83 -7.91 11.17
CA ASP A 174 15.14 -7.23 11.06
C ASP A 174 15.43 -6.36 12.30
N LEU A 175 14.36 -5.90 12.96
CA LEU A 175 14.39 -5.12 14.20
C LEU A 175 13.36 -5.67 15.18
N HIS A 176 13.71 -5.73 16.46
CA HIS A 176 12.75 -6.06 17.52
C HIS A 176 12.54 -4.87 18.46
N ILE A 177 11.29 -4.38 18.54
CA ILE A 177 10.88 -3.34 19.48
C ILE A 177 10.15 -4.03 20.62
N HIS A 178 10.65 -3.82 21.85
CA HIS A 178 10.04 -4.37 23.06
C HIS A 178 8.81 -3.58 23.49
N ASP A 179 7.91 -4.25 24.20
CA ASP A 179 6.78 -3.63 24.90
C ASP A 179 5.86 -2.75 24.04
N LEU A 180 5.69 -3.16 22.76
CA LEU A 180 4.79 -2.50 21.84
C LEU A 180 3.31 -2.53 22.26
N ASP A 181 2.96 -3.44 23.16
CA ASP A 181 1.63 -3.55 23.77
C ASP A 181 1.34 -2.48 24.82
N MET A 182 2.37 -1.73 25.22
CA MET A 182 2.24 -0.62 26.16
C MET A 182 2.20 0.72 25.43
N LEU A 183 1.22 1.57 25.74
CA LEU A 183 1.13 2.94 25.21
C LEU A 183 2.14 3.92 25.83
N ALA A 184 3.05 3.45 26.65
CA ALA A 184 4.09 4.26 27.27
C ALA A 184 5.47 3.79 26.82
N GLY A 185 6.26 4.68 26.27
CA GLY A 185 7.67 4.46 25.94
C GLY A 185 8.52 4.32 27.21
N TYR A 186 8.30 3.27 27.96
CA TYR A 186 8.92 3.11 29.27
C TYR A 186 10.24 2.34 29.23
N CYS A 187 10.59 1.73 28.10
CA CYS A 187 11.88 1.08 27.90
C CYS A 187 12.32 1.11 26.43
N ALA A 188 12.99 2.18 26.03
CA ALA A 188 13.63 2.26 24.72
C ALA A 188 15.04 1.66 24.79
N ARG A 189 15.16 0.35 24.99
CA ARG A 189 16.41 -0.36 24.72
C ARG A 189 16.33 -0.98 23.33
N CYS A 190 16.66 -0.17 22.33
CA CYS A 190 16.93 -0.70 21.00
C CYS A 190 18.23 -1.51 21.06
N HIS A 191 18.14 -2.82 20.96
CA HIS A 191 19.27 -3.62 20.49
C HIS A 191 19.40 -3.35 18.98
N THR A 192 20.20 -2.36 18.64
CA THR A 192 20.59 -2.12 17.26
C THR A 192 21.44 -3.29 16.79
N ASN A 193 20.97 -3.96 15.74
CA ASN A 193 21.80 -4.87 14.97
C ASN A 193 23.03 -4.06 14.49
N PRO A 194 24.28 -4.56 14.68
CA PRO A 194 25.49 -3.86 14.28
C PRO A 194 25.60 -3.57 12.77
N ALA A 195 24.68 -4.07 11.96
CA ALA A 195 24.60 -3.78 10.53
C ALA A 195 24.02 -2.39 10.18
N PHE A 196 23.47 -1.65 11.15
CA PHE A 196 22.97 -0.28 10.91
C PHE A 196 23.84 0.72 11.71
N PRO A 197 24.80 1.42 11.06
CA PRO A 197 25.51 2.52 11.68
C PRO A 197 24.54 3.69 11.96
N LYS A 198 24.80 4.37 13.11
CA LYS A 198 24.07 5.55 13.57
C LYS A 198 24.09 6.69 12.54
#